data_0dd5d0e403f1ec456726cc115c766fff
#
_entry.id   0dd5d0e403f1ec456726cc115c766fff
#
_cell.length_a   1.000
_cell.length_b   1.000
_cell.length_c   1.000
_cell.angle_alpha   90.00
_cell.angle_beta   90.00
_cell.angle_gamma   90.00
#
_symmetry.space_group_name_H-M   'P 1'
#
loop_
_entity.id
_entity.type
_entity.pdbx_description
1 polymer ?
#
loop_
_entity_poly.entity_id
_entity_poly.type
_entity_poly.pdbx_seq_one_letter_code
_entity_poly.pdbx_strand_id
1 'polypeptide(L)' 'MKVNYKKLITLIGGKCWNVRDLVNEAKIQPKAYYDIKAGKDTLNIKTVGKIAKALDVDVTELLILD' A
#
# COMPACT_ATOMS: atom_id res chain seq x y z
N MET A 1 -7.88 8.65 -2.29
CA MET A 1 -8.24 7.23 -2.18
C MET A 1 -7.76 6.69 -0.85
N LYS A 2 -8.60 5.93 -0.20
CA LYS A 2 -8.25 5.37 1.10
C LYS A 2 -7.83 3.91 0.96
N VAL A 3 -6.66 3.58 1.50
CA VAL A 3 -6.11 2.23 1.45
C VAL A 3 -6.44 1.52 2.77
N ASN A 4 -6.84 0.26 2.66
CA ASN A 4 -7.07 -0.57 3.84
C ASN A 4 -5.74 -0.97 4.45
N TYR A 5 -5.36 -0.30 5.53
CA TYR A 5 -4.06 -0.49 6.18
C TYR A 5 -3.89 -1.92 6.70
N LYS A 6 -4.92 -2.50 7.30
CA LYS A 6 -4.85 -3.87 7.81
C LYS A 6 -4.59 -4.86 6.69
N LYS A 7 -5.23 -4.68 5.54
CA LYS A 7 -5.01 -5.53 4.38
C LYS A 7 -3.59 -5.37 3.87
N LEU A 8 -3.11 -4.12 3.80
CA LEU A 8 -1.74 -3.84 3.36
C LEU A 8 -0.72 -4.54 4.26
N ILE A 9 -0.86 -4.41 5.57
CA ILE A 9 0.05 -5.05 6.53
C ILE A 9 0.03 -6.57 6.38
N THR A 10 -1.17 -7.14 6.18
CA THR A 10 -1.31 -8.58 5.98
C THR A 10 -0.55 -9.04 4.73
N LEU A 11 -0.68 -8.30 3.64
CA LEU A 11 0.00 -8.64 2.39
C LEU A 11 1.51 -8.49 2.51
N ILE A 12 1.97 -7.44 3.20
CA ILE A 12 3.39 -7.23 3.46
C ILE A 12 3.95 -8.40 4.28
N GLY A 13 3.21 -8.81 5.31
CA GLY A 13 3.60 -9.95 6.14
C GLY A 13 3.67 -11.25 5.35
N GLY A 14 2.75 -11.44 4.41
CA GLY A 14 2.76 -12.61 3.54
C GLY A 14 3.98 -12.70 2.63
N LYS A 15 4.58 -11.54 2.31
CA LYS A 15 5.83 -11.49 1.54
C LYS A 15 7.06 -11.55 2.42
N CYS A 16 6.90 -11.55 3.74
CA CYS A 16 7.99 -11.45 4.71
C CYS A 16 8.79 -10.15 4.53
N TRP A 17 8.10 -9.09 4.16
CA TRP A 17 8.70 -7.77 3.97
C TRP A 17 8.51 -6.91 5.22
N ASN A 18 9.45 -5.99 5.44
CA ASN A 18 9.22 -4.86 6.35
C ASN A 18 8.80 -3.65 5.50
N VAL A 19 8.60 -2.51 6.17
CA VAL A 19 8.16 -1.29 5.48
C VAL A 19 9.19 -0.82 4.44
N ARG A 20 10.47 -0.95 4.76
CA ARG A 20 11.53 -0.56 3.83
C ARG A 20 11.49 -1.41 2.57
N ASP A 21 11.24 -2.71 2.73
CA ASP A 21 11.12 -3.62 1.59
C ASP A 21 9.98 -3.19 0.68
N LEU A 22 8.82 -2.86 1.27
CA LEU A 22 7.68 -2.37 0.49
C LEU A 22 8.03 -1.11 -0.28
N VAL A 23 8.64 -0.14 0.40
CA VAL A 23 9.00 1.14 -0.23
C VAL A 23 9.94 0.92 -1.40
N ASN A 24 10.94 0.07 -1.22
CA ASN A 24 11.92 -0.23 -2.27
C ASN A 24 11.30 -0.98 -3.43
N GLU A 25 10.50 -2.01 -3.16
CA GLU A 25 9.91 -2.84 -4.20
C GLU A 25 8.82 -2.10 -4.98
N ALA A 26 8.00 -1.31 -4.29
CA ALA A 26 6.95 -0.54 -4.92
C ALA A 26 7.45 0.77 -5.54
N LYS A 27 8.68 1.18 -5.20
CA LYS A 27 9.28 2.43 -5.68
C LYS A 27 8.41 3.63 -5.34
N ILE A 28 8.00 3.69 -4.07
CA ILE A 28 7.18 4.78 -3.54
C ILE A 28 7.99 5.56 -2.50
N GLN A 29 7.48 6.74 -2.15
CA GLN A 29 8.05 7.53 -1.07
C GLN A 29 7.65 6.93 0.28
N PRO A 30 8.52 6.94 1.30
CA PRO A 30 8.14 6.48 2.63
C PRO A 30 6.92 7.21 3.19
N LYS A 31 6.74 8.47 2.82
CA LYS A 31 5.58 9.26 3.23
C LYS A 31 4.27 8.60 2.82
N ALA A 32 4.23 7.96 1.65
CA ALA A 32 3.01 7.30 1.18
C ALA A 32 2.57 6.20 2.14
N TYR A 33 3.50 5.41 2.65
CA TYR A 33 3.19 4.38 3.63
C TYR A 33 2.62 5.01 4.92
N TYR A 34 3.26 6.05 5.42
CA TYR A 34 2.82 6.67 6.67
C TYR A 34 1.49 7.39 6.52
N ASP A 35 1.19 7.92 5.34
CA ASP A 35 -0.12 8.49 5.05
C ASP A 35 -1.21 7.41 5.11
N ILE A 36 -0.92 6.23 4.58
CA ILE A 36 -1.84 5.09 4.66
C ILE A 36 -2.07 4.69 6.12
N LYS A 37 -1.00 4.59 6.89
CA LYS A 37 -1.06 4.23 8.30
C LYS A 37 -1.90 5.23 9.10
N ALA A 38 -1.78 6.51 8.74
CA ALA A 38 -2.54 7.58 9.40
C ALA A 38 -4.00 7.65 8.96
N GLY A 39 -4.41 6.85 7.99
CA GLY A 39 -5.78 6.83 7.50
C GLY A 39 -6.12 7.96 6.54
N LYS A 40 -5.12 8.60 5.95
CA LYS A 40 -5.34 9.66 4.97
C LYS A 40 -5.85 9.10 3.66
N ASP A 41 -6.69 9.86 2.98
CA ASP A 41 -7.23 9.47 1.66
C ASP A 41 -6.65 10.31 0.52
N THR A 42 -5.47 10.88 0.74
CA THR A 42 -4.84 11.80 -0.20
C THR A 42 -3.99 11.11 -1.27
N LEU A 43 -3.86 9.79 -1.22
CA LEU A 43 -3.05 9.07 -2.18
C LEU A 43 -3.70 9.05 -3.56
N ASN A 44 -2.86 9.16 -4.60
CA ASN A 44 -3.36 9.03 -5.96
C ASN A 44 -3.34 7.57 -6.40
N ILE A 45 -4.07 7.28 -7.48
CA ILE A 45 -4.21 5.91 -7.98
C ILE A 45 -2.87 5.34 -8.45
N LYS A 46 -1.97 6.19 -8.94
CA LYS A 46 -0.67 5.74 -9.41
C LYS A 46 0.16 5.14 -8.27
N THR A 47 0.15 5.78 -7.11
CA THR A 47 0.87 5.28 -5.93
C THR A 47 0.26 3.97 -5.45
N VAL A 48 -1.08 3.93 -5.37
CA VAL A 48 -1.78 2.71 -4.97
C VAL A 48 -1.50 1.58 -5.95
N GLY A 49 -1.48 1.89 -7.25
CA GLY A 49 -1.16 0.91 -8.29
C GLY A 49 0.25 0.34 -8.15
N LYS A 50 1.22 1.17 -7.81
CA LYS A 50 2.59 0.70 -7.58
C LYS A 50 2.67 -0.28 -6.42
N ILE A 51 1.96 0.01 -5.34
CA ILE A 51 1.91 -0.88 -4.18
C ILE A 51 1.24 -2.21 -4.55
N ALA A 52 0.11 -2.15 -5.24
CA ALA A 52 -0.61 -3.35 -5.65
C ALA A 52 0.24 -4.23 -6.56
N LYS A 53 0.94 -3.62 -7.50
CA LYS A 53 1.82 -4.34 -8.42
C LYS A 53 2.95 -5.02 -7.68
N ALA A 54 3.57 -4.33 -6.74
CA ALA A 54 4.66 -4.90 -5.94
C ALA A 54 4.19 -6.09 -5.11
N LEU A 55 2.95 -6.03 -4.62
CA LEU A 55 2.37 -7.11 -3.81
C LEU A 55 1.69 -8.18 -4.66
N ASP A 56 1.67 -8.00 -5.99
CA ASP A 56 1.04 -8.93 -6.92
C ASP A 56 -0.43 -9.15 -6.62
N VAL A 57 -1.15 -8.06 -6.34
CA VAL A 57 -2.59 -8.08 -6.09
C VAL A 57 -3.27 -7.01 -6.93
N ASP A 58 -4.59 -7.12 -7.05
CA ASP A 58 -5.39 -6.10 -7.72
C ASP A 58 -5.53 -4.86 -6.82
N VAL A 59 -5.64 -3.68 -7.43
CA VAL A 59 -5.82 -2.43 -6.69
C VAL A 59 -7.06 -2.50 -5.80
N THR A 60 -8.13 -3.17 -6.25
CA THR A 60 -9.36 -3.31 -5.47
C THR A 60 -9.13 -4.07 -4.16
N GLU A 61 -8.11 -4.91 -4.10
CA GLU A 61 -7.74 -5.63 -2.88
C GLU A 61 -7.26 -4.67 -1.77
N LEU A 62 -6.70 -3.53 -2.16
CA LEU A 62 -6.11 -2.59 -1.22
C LEU A 62 -7.05 -1.45 -0.84
N LEU A 63 -8.04 -1.15 -1.66
CA LEU A 63 -8.88 0.01 -1.44
C LEU A 63 -10.05 -0.28 -0.51
N ILE A 64 -10.41 0.70 0.29
CA ILE A 64 -11.67 0.68 1.02
C ILE A 64 -12.72 1.28 0.07
N LEU A 65 -13.62 0.43 -0.40
CA LEU A 65 -14.69 0.81 -1.33
C LEU A 65 -15.99 0.83 -0.55
N ASP A 66 -16.52 2.02 -0.37
CA ASP A 66 -17.81 2.21 0.32
C ASP A 66 -18.93 2.40 -0.67
#